data_6427f9e6108edf89b10e018e021205e8
#
_entry.id   6427f9e6108edf89b10e018e021205e8
#
_cell.length_a   1.000
_cell.length_b   1.000
_cell.length_c   1.000
_cell.angle_alpha   90.00
_cell.angle_beta   90.00
_cell.angle_gamma   90.00
#
_symmetry.space_group_name_H-M   'P 1'
#
loop_
_entity.id
_entity.type
_entity.pdbx_description
1 polymer ?
#
loop_
_entity_poly.entity_id
_entity_poly.type
_entity_poly.pdbx_seq_one_letter_code
_entity_poly.pdbx_strand_id
1 'polypeptide(L)'
;MTVVYHEEDGDLLALNGKIVHVIGYGNMGRPTALNLRDSGIQVLVSEPNAERQMKVREEGFALSPIGEAAARADVIMPLLRDEDMPKIYLEHVSPHLRRGQALIFSSAYNITFGFIEAPPFVDVGLVSARTLGTAVRERYLSGEGFASFVAVAQQASPNAWPTVLGVARAMGALRGGAIEVKFESEAELDLFLQQAVLPVFHRVVITAAQLLLRVGYTPEAVFTELYLSGETSDYLKQAAQHGLMEALKLNSLPAQYGILSRYERFNDTRLERLMETTLDEIRGGKFAAEWSKESAGNYARLRQLLRDRERMDMWELEQQTLDLLWRDVNPLDE
;
A
#
# COMPACT_ATOMS: atom_id res chain seq x y z
N MET A 1 23.13 9.70 -4.88
CA MET A 1 23.24 8.41 -4.15
C MET A 1 21.94 8.24 -3.40
N THR A 2 21.28 7.10 -3.47
CA THR A 2 20.04 6.84 -2.73
C THR A 2 20.36 6.68 -1.26
N VAL A 3 19.62 7.37 -0.38
CA VAL A 3 19.75 7.22 1.08
C VAL A 3 18.77 6.15 1.54
N VAL A 4 19.25 5.25 2.40
CA VAL A 4 18.42 4.25 3.08
C VAL A 4 18.61 4.45 4.57
N TYR A 5 17.51 4.68 5.28
CA TYR A 5 17.47 4.89 6.72
C TYR A 5 17.16 3.58 7.43
N HIS A 6 17.86 3.35 8.53
CA HIS A 6 17.68 2.20 9.43
C HIS A 6 17.27 2.66 10.83
N GLU A 7 17.11 1.71 11.76
CA GLU A 7 16.55 2.00 13.10
C GLU A 7 17.37 3.04 13.89
N GLU A 8 18.69 3.07 13.69
CA GLU A 8 19.61 4.02 14.29
C GLU A 8 19.47 5.46 13.78
N ASP A 9 18.91 5.65 12.58
CA ASP A 9 18.76 6.97 11.96
C ASP A 9 17.52 7.73 12.43
N GLY A 10 16.53 7.01 13.00
CA GLY A 10 15.33 7.60 13.58
C GLY A 10 15.48 7.77 15.09
N ASP A 11 14.93 8.85 15.63
CA ASP A 11 14.90 9.08 17.08
C ASP A 11 13.45 9.30 17.56
N LEU A 12 12.97 8.43 18.47
CA LEU A 12 11.66 8.59 19.09
C LEU A 12 11.57 9.87 19.95
N LEU A 13 12.70 10.43 20.39
CA LEU A 13 12.73 11.72 21.08
C LEU A 13 12.18 12.86 20.20
N ALA A 14 12.24 12.74 18.88
CA ALA A 14 11.60 13.68 17.95
C ALA A 14 10.07 13.75 18.12
N LEU A 15 9.47 12.71 18.69
CA LEU A 15 8.04 12.63 18.99
C LEU A 15 7.73 12.76 20.49
N ASN A 16 8.73 12.97 21.33
CA ASN A 16 8.51 13.07 22.78
C ASN A 16 7.60 14.25 23.13
N GLY A 17 6.53 13.96 23.90
CA GLY A 17 5.52 14.95 24.28
C GLY A 17 4.62 15.43 23.14
N LYS A 18 4.79 14.90 21.93
CA LYS A 18 3.93 15.20 20.78
C LYS A 18 2.72 14.27 20.72
N ILE A 19 1.65 14.81 20.19
CA ILE A 19 0.40 14.08 19.91
C ILE A 19 0.36 13.77 18.41
N VAL A 20 0.21 12.50 18.07
CA VAL A 20 -0.03 12.04 16.69
C VAL A 20 -1.52 11.77 16.49
N HIS A 21 -2.12 12.42 15.51
CA HIS A 21 -3.51 12.23 15.13
C HIS A 21 -3.60 11.36 13.89
N VAL A 22 -4.17 10.18 14.02
CA VAL A 22 -4.47 9.26 12.91
C VAL A 22 -5.92 9.46 12.49
N ILE A 23 -6.14 9.83 11.22
CA ILE A 23 -7.46 10.01 10.62
C ILE A 23 -7.75 8.81 9.72
N GLY A 24 -8.77 8.03 10.06
CA GLY A 24 -9.09 6.75 9.43
C GLY A 24 -8.52 5.56 10.20
N TYR A 25 -9.36 4.52 10.38
CA TYR A 25 -9.00 3.30 11.10
C TYR A 25 -9.23 2.05 10.24
N GLY A 26 -8.91 2.20 8.95
CA GLY A 26 -8.95 1.13 7.95
C GLY A 26 -7.65 0.33 7.91
N ASN A 27 -7.41 -0.27 6.74
CA ASN A 27 -6.29 -1.18 6.49
C ASN A 27 -4.91 -0.63 6.92
N MET A 28 -4.62 0.66 6.67
CA MET A 28 -3.36 1.29 7.08
C MET A 28 -3.48 2.05 8.41
N GLY A 29 -4.61 2.68 8.67
CA GLY A 29 -4.78 3.52 9.87
C GLY A 29 -4.75 2.72 11.17
N ARG A 30 -5.41 1.57 11.21
CA ARG A 30 -5.44 0.69 12.38
C ARG A 30 -4.03 0.21 12.76
N PRO A 31 -3.26 -0.49 11.91
CA PRO A 31 -1.91 -0.93 12.27
C PRO A 31 -0.98 0.23 12.62
N THR A 32 -1.09 1.37 11.92
CA THR A 32 -0.31 2.57 12.23
C THR A 32 -0.60 3.08 13.65
N ALA A 33 -1.87 3.27 14.01
CA ALA A 33 -2.26 3.75 15.33
C ALA A 33 -1.80 2.80 16.45
N LEU A 34 -1.94 1.48 16.24
CA LEU A 34 -1.49 0.47 17.19
C LEU A 34 0.02 0.47 17.35
N ASN A 35 0.79 0.53 16.27
CA ASN A 35 2.25 0.53 16.33
C ASN A 35 2.79 1.81 17.01
N LEU A 36 2.23 2.97 16.68
CA LEU A 36 2.57 4.24 17.33
C LEU A 36 2.33 4.17 18.85
N ARG A 37 1.14 3.69 19.26
CA ARG A 37 0.81 3.52 20.69
C ARG A 37 1.77 2.58 21.39
N ASP A 38 2.05 1.42 20.79
CA ASP A 38 2.93 0.41 21.36
C ASP A 38 4.40 0.87 21.41
N SER A 39 4.74 1.87 20.59
CA SER A 39 6.03 2.60 20.65
C SER A 39 6.04 3.75 21.67
N GLY A 40 4.99 3.89 22.49
CA GLY A 40 4.90 4.91 23.55
C GLY A 40 4.46 6.29 23.09
N ILE A 41 3.95 6.44 21.87
CA ILE A 41 3.49 7.70 21.32
C ILE A 41 2.03 7.96 21.73
N GLN A 42 1.72 9.20 22.09
CA GLN A 42 0.34 9.61 22.36
C GLN A 42 -0.43 9.73 21.04
N VAL A 43 -1.46 8.90 20.87
CA VAL A 43 -2.25 8.82 19.63
C VAL A 43 -3.70 9.27 19.88
N LEU A 44 -4.19 10.16 19.02
CA LEU A 44 -5.61 10.44 18.84
C LEU A 44 -6.09 9.76 17.57
N VAL A 45 -7.31 9.21 17.58
CA VAL A 45 -7.91 8.55 16.42
C VAL A 45 -9.22 9.25 16.07
N SER A 46 -9.39 9.53 14.77
CA SER A 46 -10.68 9.93 14.20
C SER A 46 -11.06 8.95 13.10
N GLU A 47 -12.28 8.43 13.15
CA GLU A 47 -12.80 7.50 12.16
C GLU A 47 -14.18 7.96 11.68
N PRO A 48 -14.31 8.32 10.39
CA PRO A 48 -15.60 8.75 9.84
C PRO A 48 -16.64 7.63 9.72
N ASN A 49 -16.21 6.37 9.53
CA ASN A 49 -17.11 5.23 9.38
C ASN A 49 -17.60 4.72 10.74
N ALA A 50 -18.92 4.73 10.95
CA ALA A 50 -19.55 4.35 12.23
C ALA A 50 -19.26 2.90 12.67
N GLU A 51 -19.18 1.96 11.72
CA GLU A 51 -18.90 0.55 12.03
C GLU A 51 -17.47 0.38 12.56
N ARG A 52 -16.50 1.07 11.96
CA ARG A 52 -15.10 1.03 12.41
C ARG A 52 -14.88 1.74 13.73
N GLN A 53 -15.73 2.70 14.10
CA GLN A 53 -15.65 3.37 15.40
C GLN A 53 -15.77 2.42 16.59
N MET A 54 -16.53 1.32 16.45
CA MET A 54 -16.60 0.30 17.50
C MET A 54 -15.22 -0.33 17.73
N LYS A 55 -14.55 -0.74 16.67
CA LYS A 55 -13.21 -1.34 16.72
C LYS A 55 -12.16 -0.39 17.35
N VAL A 56 -12.25 0.91 17.06
CA VAL A 56 -11.39 1.94 17.68
C VAL A 56 -11.53 1.92 19.21
N ARG A 57 -12.79 1.86 19.72
CA ARG A 57 -13.07 1.83 21.16
C ARG A 57 -12.66 0.51 21.81
N GLU A 58 -12.94 -0.62 21.16
CA GLU A 58 -12.56 -1.96 21.62
C GLU A 58 -11.04 -2.09 21.79
N GLU A 59 -10.26 -1.43 20.92
CA GLU A 59 -8.80 -1.43 20.97
C GLU A 59 -8.22 -0.33 21.88
N GLY A 60 -9.09 0.36 22.65
CA GLY A 60 -8.70 1.27 23.73
C GLY A 60 -8.35 2.69 23.29
N PHE A 61 -8.70 3.09 22.05
CA PHE A 61 -8.49 4.47 21.61
C PHE A 61 -9.73 5.33 21.91
N ALA A 62 -9.48 6.57 22.32
CA ALA A 62 -10.52 7.59 22.41
C ALA A 62 -10.80 8.15 21.01
N LEU A 63 -12.07 8.07 20.58
CA LEU A 63 -12.52 8.74 19.37
C LEU A 63 -12.62 10.25 19.60
N SER A 64 -12.07 11.01 18.67
CA SER A 64 -12.13 12.47 18.68
C SER A 64 -12.68 13.00 17.36
N PRO A 65 -13.48 14.07 17.36
CA PRO A 65 -13.84 14.78 16.13
C PRO A 65 -12.59 15.25 15.39
N ILE A 66 -12.58 15.15 14.06
CA ILE A 66 -11.36 15.39 13.25
C ILE A 66 -10.79 16.79 13.51
N GLY A 67 -11.63 17.83 13.48
CA GLY A 67 -11.17 19.21 13.64
C GLY A 67 -10.58 19.48 15.05
N GLU A 68 -11.22 18.95 16.11
CA GLU A 68 -10.71 19.09 17.48
C GLU A 68 -9.37 18.38 17.67
N ALA A 69 -9.25 17.16 17.12
CA ALA A 69 -8.01 16.42 17.19
C ALA A 69 -6.90 17.07 16.33
N ALA A 70 -7.23 17.59 15.15
CA ALA A 70 -6.30 18.32 14.30
C ALA A 70 -5.75 19.59 14.95
N ALA A 71 -6.59 20.35 15.68
CA ALA A 71 -6.16 21.53 16.43
C ALA A 71 -5.16 21.19 17.56
N ARG A 72 -5.28 20.01 18.16
CA ARG A 72 -4.46 19.56 19.31
C ARG A 72 -3.19 18.82 18.91
N ALA A 73 -3.22 18.12 17.80
CA ALA A 73 -2.11 17.28 17.36
C ALA A 73 -0.89 18.10 16.92
N ASP A 74 0.27 17.50 17.01
CA ASP A 74 1.53 18.03 16.47
C ASP A 74 1.88 17.37 15.14
N VAL A 75 1.46 16.12 14.98
CA VAL A 75 1.58 15.34 13.74
C VAL A 75 0.21 14.83 13.34
N ILE A 76 -0.18 15.03 12.10
CA ILE A 76 -1.47 14.58 11.56
C ILE A 76 -1.20 13.61 10.41
N MET A 77 -1.77 12.41 10.52
CA MET A 77 -1.65 11.34 9.52
C MET A 77 -3.03 11.05 8.91
N PRO A 78 -3.37 11.63 7.75
CA PRO A 78 -4.60 11.30 7.03
C PRO A 78 -4.43 9.95 6.32
N LEU A 79 -4.97 8.89 6.90
CA LEU A 79 -4.93 7.52 6.40
C LEU A 79 -6.32 7.09 5.92
N LEU A 80 -6.87 7.89 5.04
CA LEU A 80 -8.16 7.74 4.38
C LEU A 80 -7.97 7.23 2.94
N ARG A 81 -9.07 6.86 2.29
CA ARG A 81 -9.05 6.62 0.85
C ARG A 81 -8.69 7.91 0.11
N ASP A 82 -7.91 7.80 -0.95
CA ASP A 82 -7.39 8.96 -1.68
C ASP A 82 -8.50 9.89 -2.20
N GLU A 83 -9.63 9.33 -2.61
CA GLU A 83 -10.79 10.09 -3.11
C GLU A 83 -11.57 10.85 -2.02
N ASP A 84 -11.56 10.37 -0.78
CA ASP A 84 -12.26 11.02 0.34
C ASP A 84 -11.37 12.06 1.04
N MET A 85 -10.07 11.86 0.97
CA MET A 85 -9.07 12.62 1.72
C MET A 85 -9.12 14.14 1.42
N PRO A 86 -9.20 14.61 0.15
CA PRO A 86 -9.22 16.06 -0.15
C PRO A 86 -10.38 16.78 0.50
N LYS A 87 -11.58 16.21 0.47
CA LYS A 87 -12.77 16.80 1.08
C LYS A 87 -12.61 16.89 2.60
N ILE A 88 -12.23 15.79 3.25
CA ILE A 88 -12.04 15.74 4.70
C ILE A 88 -10.92 16.69 5.14
N TYR A 89 -9.84 16.75 4.38
CA TYR A 89 -8.74 17.67 4.61
C TYR A 89 -9.22 19.13 4.58
N LEU A 90 -9.93 19.52 3.53
CA LEU A 90 -10.40 20.90 3.33
C LEU A 90 -11.42 21.33 4.40
N GLU A 91 -12.37 20.44 4.72
CA GLU A 91 -13.47 20.76 5.64
C GLU A 91 -13.07 20.68 7.12
N HIS A 92 -12.18 19.76 7.50
CA HIS A 92 -11.96 19.40 8.89
C HIS A 92 -10.50 19.49 9.37
N VAL A 93 -9.51 19.49 8.48
CA VAL A 93 -8.09 19.54 8.87
C VAL A 93 -7.51 20.92 8.63
N SER A 94 -7.58 21.39 7.37
CA SER A 94 -6.97 22.65 6.94
C SER A 94 -7.36 23.87 7.79
N PRO A 95 -8.62 24.06 8.23
CA PRO A 95 -9.01 25.20 9.05
C PRO A 95 -8.38 25.22 10.45
N HIS A 96 -7.85 24.09 10.91
CA HIS A 96 -7.30 23.92 12.25
C HIS A 96 -5.77 23.81 12.26
N LEU A 97 -5.13 23.91 11.09
CA LEU A 97 -3.67 23.81 11.00
C LEU A 97 -2.98 25.04 11.62
N ARG A 98 -1.89 24.79 12.31
CA ARG A 98 -1.06 25.81 12.97
C ARG A 98 0.43 25.60 12.67
N ARG A 99 1.22 26.63 12.85
CA ARG A 99 2.70 26.56 12.73
C ARG A 99 3.27 25.49 13.66
N GLY A 100 4.25 24.75 13.15
CA GLY A 100 4.95 23.70 13.89
C GLY A 100 4.30 22.33 13.84
N GLN A 101 3.16 22.20 13.14
CA GLN A 101 2.56 20.89 12.86
C GLN A 101 3.19 20.24 11.61
N ALA A 102 3.11 18.92 11.56
CA ALA A 102 3.51 18.12 10.42
C ALA A 102 2.31 17.31 9.88
N LEU A 103 2.14 17.31 8.57
CA LEU A 103 1.26 16.40 7.84
C LEU A 103 2.11 15.25 7.31
N ILE A 104 1.83 14.03 7.74
CA ILE A 104 2.56 12.82 7.28
C ILE A 104 1.59 11.94 6.49
N PHE A 105 1.85 11.84 5.20
CA PHE A 105 1.05 11.01 4.29
C PHE A 105 1.60 9.58 4.20
N SER A 106 0.75 8.62 3.85
CA SER A 106 1.15 7.22 3.60
C SER A 106 1.02 6.82 2.12
N SER A 107 0.47 7.76 1.30
CA SER A 107 0.54 7.82 -0.15
C SER A 107 0.84 9.26 -0.56
N ALA A 108 1.73 9.44 -1.49
CA ALA A 108 2.06 10.75 -2.04
C ALA A 108 1.00 11.27 -3.03
N TYR A 109 0.02 10.45 -3.39
CA TYR A 109 -0.95 10.67 -4.47
C TYR A 109 -1.60 12.05 -4.43
N ASN A 110 -2.26 12.39 -3.33
CA ASN A 110 -3.03 13.63 -3.23
C ASN A 110 -2.17 14.91 -3.29
N ILE A 111 -0.94 14.86 -2.80
CA ILE A 111 0.02 15.97 -2.90
C ILE A 111 0.60 16.05 -4.31
N THR A 112 1.03 14.92 -4.87
CA THR A 112 1.66 14.85 -6.20
C THR A 112 0.73 15.34 -7.31
N PHE A 113 -0.55 14.97 -7.24
CA PHE A 113 -1.53 15.36 -8.27
C PHE A 113 -2.34 16.63 -7.93
N GLY A 114 -1.95 17.35 -6.86
CA GLY A 114 -2.50 18.66 -6.53
C GLY A 114 -3.93 18.64 -5.98
N PHE A 115 -4.40 17.50 -5.46
CA PHE A 115 -5.71 17.42 -4.80
C PHE A 115 -5.69 17.98 -3.38
N ILE A 116 -4.52 17.99 -2.75
CA ILE A 116 -4.26 18.62 -1.45
C ILE A 116 -3.07 19.56 -1.59
N GLU A 117 -3.28 20.81 -1.19
CA GLU A 117 -2.23 21.81 -1.04
C GLU A 117 -2.10 22.15 0.45
N ALA A 118 -0.89 21.94 0.99
CA ALA A 118 -0.60 22.22 2.39
C ALA A 118 -0.18 23.69 2.56
N PRO A 119 -0.62 24.37 3.66
CA PRO A 119 -0.16 25.73 3.95
C PRO A 119 1.37 25.76 4.13
N PRO A 120 2.05 26.85 3.73
CA PRO A 120 3.52 26.92 3.74
C PRO A 120 4.14 26.92 5.14
N PHE A 121 3.34 26.96 6.18
CA PHE A 121 3.79 26.99 7.56
C PHE A 121 3.73 25.64 8.30
N VAL A 122 3.38 24.53 7.60
CA VAL A 122 3.42 23.16 8.14
C VAL A 122 4.46 22.33 7.40
N ASP A 123 5.04 21.36 8.09
CA ASP A 123 5.89 20.36 7.44
C ASP A 123 5.03 19.35 6.70
N VAL A 124 5.50 18.86 5.54
CA VAL A 124 4.82 17.80 4.77
C VAL A 124 5.80 16.68 4.51
N GLY A 125 5.49 15.52 5.06
CA GLY A 125 6.30 14.32 4.94
C GLY A 125 5.53 13.10 4.48
N LEU A 126 6.26 12.04 4.19
CA LEU A 126 5.77 10.75 3.74
C LEU A 126 6.40 9.63 4.58
N VAL A 127 5.57 8.69 5.01
CA VAL A 127 6.00 7.36 5.47
C VAL A 127 5.07 6.35 4.81
N SER A 128 5.53 5.76 3.72
CA SER A 128 4.73 4.84 2.90
C SER A 128 5.25 3.41 3.05
N ALA A 129 4.47 2.55 3.72
CA ALA A 129 4.79 1.13 3.85
C ALA A 129 4.64 0.42 2.49
N ARG A 130 5.66 -0.37 2.10
CA ARG A 130 5.62 -1.16 0.85
C ARG A 130 5.14 -2.58 1.14
N THR A 131 4.01 -2.66 1.88
CA THR A 131 3.34 -3.91 2.25
C THR A 131 1.87 -3.67 2.57
N LEU A 132 1.08 -4.74 2.69
CA LEU A 132 -0.32 -4.66 3.10
C LEU A 132 -0.47 -4.26 4.56
N GLY A 133 -1.56 -3.61 4.93
CA GLY A 133 -1.77 -3.10 6.28
C GLY A 133 -1.75 -4.16 7.38
N THR A 134 -2.30 -5.36 7.12
CA THR A 134 -2.20 -6.51 8.04
C THR A 134 -0.73 -6.87 8.34
N ALA A 135 0.09 -6.96 7.29
CA ALA A 135 1.51 -7.25 7.42
C ALA A 135 2.31 -6.13 8.12
N VAL A 136 1.85 -4.87 8.07
CA VAL A 136 2.46 -3.78 8.86
C VAL A 136 2.41 -4.10 10.35
N ARG A 137 1.26 -4.58 10.85
CA ARG A 137 1.11 -4.95 12.26
C ARG A 137 1.87 -6.21 12.61
N GLU A 138 1.75 -7.26 11.82
CA GLU A 138 2.41 -8.54 12.04
C GLU A 138 3.92 -8.40 12.11
N ARG A 139 4.51 -7.70 11.15
CA ARG A 139 5.97 -7.48 11.08
C ARG A 139 6.48 -6.53 12.16
N TYR A 140 5.66 -5.61 12.63
CA TYR A 140 6.00 -4.81 13.81
C TYR A 140 6.09 -5.69 15.05
N LEU A 141 5.10 -6.56 15.29
CA LEU A 141 5.05 -7.44 16.45
C LEU A 141 6.16 -8.51 16.43
N SER A 142 6.49 -9.05 15.25
CA SER A 142 7.60 -10.00 15.09
C SER A 142 8.99 -9.35 15.23
N GLY A 143 9.07 -8.02 15.14
CA GLY A 143 10.34 -7.30 15.13
C GLY A 143 11.06 -7.30 13.77
N GLU A 144 10.48 -7.92 12.73
CA GLU A 144 11.06 -7.98 11.38
C GLU A 144 11.07 -6.60 10.71
N GLY A 145 10.02 -5.79 10.95
CA GLY A 145 9.83 -4.53 10.23
C GLY A 145 9.41 -4.73 8.77
N PHE A 146 9.36 -3.65 8.00
CA PHE A 146 8.93 -3.69 6.61
C PHE A 146 9.63 -2.60 5.80
N ALA A 147 9.88 -2.88 4.52
CA ALA A 147 10.42 -1.88 3.60
C ALA A 147 9.42 -0.73 3.41
N SER A 148 9.93 0.49 3.35
CA SER A 148 9.11 1.69 3.22
C SER A 148 9.78 2.76 2.37
N PHE A 149 9.00 3.73 1.91
CA PHE A 149 9.50 4.96 1.34
C PHE A 149 9.28 6.10 2.32
N VAL A 150 10.25 7.02 2.41
CA VAL A 150 10.18 8.23 3.20
C VAL A 150 10.56 9.44 2.37
N ALA A 151 9.92 10.57 2.65
CA ALA A 151 10.19 11.82 1.96
C ALA A 151 9.78 13.04 2.80
N VAL A 152 10.34 14.19 2.45
CA VAL A 152 9.86 15.51 2.89
C VAL A 152 9.58 16.34 1.64
N ALA A 153 8.30 16.67 1.42
CA ALA A 153 7.89 17.54 0.31
C ALA A 153 8.00 19.02 0.68
N GLN A 154 7.70 19.35 1.95
CA GLN A 154 7.74 20.73 2.44
C GLN A 154 8.42 20.76 3.82
N GLN A 155 9.45 21.53 3.93
CA GLN A 155 10.21 21.74 5.16
C GLN A 155 9.95 23.17 5.69
N ALA A 156 8.88 23.34 6.47
CA ALA A 156 8.55 24.62 7.11
C ALA A 156 9.33 24.82 8.41
N SER A 157 9.87 23.73 8.97
CA SER A 157 10.68 23.74 10.19
C SER A 157 11.92 22.86 10.07
N PRO A 158 12.93 23.02 10.95
CA PRO A 158 14.09 22.11 10.99
C PRO A 158 13.72 20.69 11.45
N ASN A 159 12.49 20.49 11.95
CA ASN A 159 12.03 19.22 12.51
C ASN A 159 11.34 18.30 11.51
N ALA A 160 11.21 18.67 10.23
CA ALA A 160 10.51 17.87 9.23
C ALA A 160 11.09 16.45 9.12
N TRP A 161 12.38 16.32 8.79
CA TRP A 161 13.05 15.02 8.73
C TRP A 161 13.08 14.27 10.07
N PRO A 162 13.47 14.87 11.21
CA PRO A 162 13.38 14.21 12.51
C PRO A 162 11.98 13.66 12.82
N THR A 163 10.92 14.38 12.45
CA THR A 163 9.53 13.93 12.66
C THR A 163 9.17 12.77 11.75
N VAL A 164 9.53 12.83 10.45
CA VAL A 164 9.30 11.73 9.50
C VAL A 164 10.01 10.45 9.94
N LEU A 165 11.30 10.54 10.28
CA LEU A 165 12.07 9.38 10.74
C LEU A 165 11.61 8.86 12.10
N GLY A 166 11.20 9.75 13.01
CA GLY A 166 10.57 9.36 14.28
C GLY A 166 9.28 8.57 14.09
N VAL A 167 8.39 9.03 13.20
CA VAL A 167 7.16 8.31 12.82
C VAL A 167 7.49 6.98 12.17
N ALA A 168 8.42 6.95 11.21
CA ALA A 168 8.85 5.72 10.54
C ALA A 168 9.41 4.69 11.53
N ARG A 169 10.21 5.12 12.51
CA ARG A 169 10.71 4.27 13.58
C ARG A 169 9.58 3.75 14.46
N ALA A 170 8.69 4.63 14.90
CA ALA A 170 7.56 4.26 15.77
C ALA A 170 6.59 3.28 15.08
N MET A 171 6.45 3.35 13.75
CA MET A 171 5.67 2.40 12.97
C MET A 171 6.38 1.05 12.76
N GLY A 172 7.70 0.96 12.96
CA GLY A 172 8.55 -0.22 12.68
C GLY A 172 9.11 -0.25 11.25
N ALA A 173 8.94 0.81 10.48
CA ALA A 173 9.38 0.91 9.09
C ALA A 173 10.91 0.92 8.95
N LEU A 174 11.64 1.54 9.88
CA LEU A 174 13.10 1.62 9.83
C LEU A 174 13.80 0.27 10.06
N ARG A 175 13.12 -0.72 10.67
CA ARG A 175 13.69 -2.07 10.83
C ARG A 175 13.84 -2.79 9.49
N GLY A 176 12.87 -2.60 8.58
CA GLY A 176 12.95 -3.17 7.23
C GLY A 176 13.70 -2.30 6.22
N GLY A 177 14.15 -1.11 6.65
CA GLY A 177 14.80 -0.11 5.81
C GLY A 177 13.81 0.84 5.13
N ALA A 178 14.08 2.15 5.27
CA ALA A 178 13.29 3.20 4.66
C ALA A 178 14.11 3.94 3.59
N ILE A 179 13.67 3.86 2.34
CA ILE A 179 14.35 4.45 1.19
C ILE A 179 13.85 5.89 1.01
N GLU A 180 14.77 6.84 0.96
CA GLU A 180 14.44 8.22 0.61
C GLU A 180 14.07 8.33 -0.88
N VAL A 181 12.89 8.88 -1.14
CA VAL A 181 12.36 9.12 -2.49
C VAL A 181 11.78 10.54 -2.60
N LYS A 182 11.43 10.97 -3.80
CA LYS A 182 10.59 12.15 -4.00
C LYS A 182 9.11 11.74 -3.89
N PHE A 183 8.24 12.68 -3.53
CA PHE A 183 6.80 12.44 -3.51
C PHE A 183 6.29 11.95 -4.87
N GLU A 184 6.70 12.60 -5.95
CA GLU A 184 6.32 12.22 -7.31
C GLU A 184 6.76 10.78 -7.62
N SER A 185 7.98 10.42 -7.21
CA SER A 185 8.52 9.06 -7.46
C SER A 185 7.74 7.99 -6.71
N GLU A 186 7.29 8.25 -5.48
CA GLU A 186 6.46 7.29 -4.74
C GLU A 186 5.13 7.07 -5.43
N ALA A 187 4.42 8.14 -5.81
CA ALA A 187 3.14 8.05 -6.50
C ALA A 187 3.28 7.37 -7.88
N GLU A 188 4.33 7.71 -8.65
CA GLU A 188 4.60 7.09 -9.96
C GLU A 188 4.86 5.58 -9.82
N LEU A 189 5.71 5.16 -8.88
CA LEU A 189 6.07 3.76 -8.68
C LEU A 189 4.87 2.93 -8.22
N ASP A 190 4.08 3.46 -7.30
CA ASP A 190 2.89 2.78 -6.79
C ASP A 190 1.85 2.59 -7.90
N LEU A 191 1.51 3.64 -8.63
CA LEU A 191 0.60 3.58 -9.76
C LEU A 191 1.14 2.72 -10.90
N PHE A 192 2.45 2.73 -11.16
CA PHE A 192 3.05 1.89 -12.19
C PHE A 192 2.92 0.40 -11.87
N LEU A 193 3.17 0.01 -10.62
CA LEU A 193 2.92 -1.36 -10.17
C LEU A 193 1.46 -1.77 -10.45
N GLN A 194 0.51 -0.92 -10.07
CA GLN A 194 -0.92 -1.20 -10.18
C GLN A 194 -1.44 -1.21 -11.64
N GLN A 195 -0.87 -0.39 -12.52
CA GLN A 195 -1.41 -0.16 -13.86
C GLN A 195 -0.59 -0.81 -15.00
N ALA A 196 0.67 -1.17 -14.74
CA ALA A 196 1.51 -1.83 -15.73
C ALA A 196 1.86 -3.27 -15.34
N VAL A 197 2.27 -3.52 -14.08
CA VAL A 197 2.77 -4.83 -13.68
C VAL A 197 1.63 -5.78 -13.29
N LEU A 198 0.76 -5.39 -12.35
CA LEU A 198 -0.33 -6.26 -11.89
C LEU A 198 -1.32 -6.65 -12.99
N PRO A 199 -1.72 -5.79 -13.94
CA PRO A 199 -2.58 -6.21 -15.05
C PRO A 199 -1.95 -7.29 -15.94
N VAL A 200 -0.64 -7.22 -16.18
CA VAL A 200 0.09 -8.25 -16.93
C VAL A 200 0.13 -9.56 -16.15
N PHE A 201 0.44 -9.50 -14.86
CA PHE A 201 0.42 -10.67 -13.98
C PHE A 201 -0.94 -11.37 -14.00
N HIS A 202 -2.03 -10.64 -13.74
CA HIS A 202 -3.40 -11.17 -13.84
C HIS A 202 -3.70 -11.78 -15.21
N ARG A 203 -3.27 -11.11 -16.28
CA ARG A 203 -3.51 -11.60 -17.65
C ARG A 203 -2.79 -12.91 -17.92
N VAL A 204 -1.54 -13.06 -17.46
CA VAL A 204 -0.76 -14.29 -17.63
C VAL A 204 -1.43 -15.45 -16.89
N VAL A 205 -1.80 -15.27 -15.62
CA VAL A 205 -2.45 -16.31 -14.81
C VAL A 205 -3.78 -16.74 -15.43
N ILE A 206 -4.66 -15.79 -15.77
CA ILE A 206 -5.97 -16.07 -16.38
C ILE A 206 -5.80 -16.82 -17.71
N THR A 207 -4.87 -16.39 -18.57
CA THR A 207 -4.66 -17.00 -19.87
C THR A 207 -4.13 -18.43 -19.72
N ALA A 208 -3.21 -18.67 -18.78
CA ALA A 208 -2.70 -20.01 -18.48
C ALA A 208 -3.81 -20.94 -17.97
N ALA A 209 -4.61 -20.47 -17.00
CA ALA A 209 -5.73 -21.24 -16.45
C ALA A 209 -6.73 -21.63 -17.55
N GLN A 210 -7.19 -20.67 -18.35
CA GLN A 210 -8.13 -20.93 -19.46
C GLN A 210 -7.58 -21.91 -20.49
N LEU A 211 -6.30 -21.82 -20.81
CA LEU A 211 -5.67 -22.75 -21.75
C LEU A 211 -5.64 -24.19 -21.19
N LEU A 212 -5.20 -24.35 -19.95
CA LEU A 212 -5.07 -25.67 -19.32
C LEU A 212 -6.44 -26.33 -19.11
N LEU A 213 -7.45 -25.58 -18.65
CA LEU A 213 -8.83 -26.08 -18.53
C LEU A 213 -9.37 -26.53 -19.89
N ARG A 214 -9.16 -25.74 -20.95
CA ARG A 214 -9.63 -26.06 -22.31
C ARG A 214 -9.02 -27.34 -22.89
N VAL A 215 -7.80 -27.67 -22.53
CA VAL A 215 -7.13 -28.89 -22.97
C VAL A 215 -7.39 -30.10 -22.07
N GLY A 216 -8.25 -29.94 -21.04
CA GLY A 216 -8.81 -31.02 -20.24
C GLY A 216 -8.13 -31.31 -18.90
N TYR A 217 -7.27 -30.43 -18.41
CA TYR A 217 -6.79 -30.55 -17.02
C TYR A 217 -7.91 -30.20 -16.03
N THR A 218 -7.91 -30.87 -14.87
CA THR A 218 -8.92 -30.60 -13.83
C THR A 218 -8.71 -29.23 -13.19
N PRO A 219 -9.78 -28.52 -12.81
CA PRO A 219 -9.68 -27.20 -12.17
C PRO A 219 -8.78 -27.23 -10.94
N GLU A 220 -8.91 -28.24 -10.10
CA GLU A 220 -8.14 -28.39 -8.86
C GLU A 220 -6.63 -28.45 -9.14
N ALA A 221 -6.22 -29.20 -10.16
CA ALA A 221 -4.82 -29.28 -10.54
C ALA A 221 -4.32 -27.96 -11.14
N VAL A 222 -5.13 -27.32 -12.00
CA VAL A 222 -4.76 -26.07 -12.66
C VAL A 222 -4.56 -24.94 -11.66
N PHE A 223 -5.53 -24.69 -10.79
CA PHE A 223 -5.44 -23.57 -9.85
C PHE A 223 -4.40 -23.82 -8.75
N THR A 224 -4.27 -25.07 -8.28
CA THR A 224 -3.22 -25.44 -7.31
C THR A 224 -1.83 -25.19 -7.88
N GLU A 225 -1.56 -25.64 -9.13
CA GLU A 225 -0.27 -25.44 -9.79
C GLU A 225 0.06 -23.96 -10.05
N LEU A 226 -0.93 -23.16 -10.46
CA LEU A 226 -0.67 -21.77 -10.81
C LEU A 226 -0.45 -20.85 -9.60
N TYR A 227 -1.22 -21.04 -8.49
CA TYR A 227 -1.11 -20.13 -7.35
C TYR A 227 -1.69 -20.62 -6.01
N LEU A 228 -2.64 -21.58 -5.96
CA LEU A 228 -3.27 -21.97 -4.69
C LEU A 228 -2.33 -22.79 -3.79
N SER A 229 -1.32 -23.44 -4.33
CA SER A 229 -0.30 -24.16 -3.55
C SER A 229 0.57 -23.21 -2.70
N GLY A 230 0.63 -21.93 -3.07
CA GLY A 230 1.55 -20.97 -2.45
C GLY A 230 2.99 -21.00 -3.01
N GLU A 231 3.35 -21.96 -3.86
CA GLU A 231 4.72 -22.09 -4.40
C GLU A 231 5.19 -20.81 -5.11
N THR A 232 4.34 -20.20 -5.94
CA THR A 232 4.63 -18.91 -6.57
C THR A 232 4.85 -17.79 -5.54
N SER A 233 4.08 -17.77 -4.46
CA SER A 233 4.25 -16.82 -3.36
C SER A 233 5.59 -17.05 -2.64
N ASP A 234 5.97 -18.29 -2.37
CA ASP A 234 7.23 -18.60 -1.73
C ASP A 234 8.43 -18.26 -2.62
N TYR A 235 8.33 -18.50 -3.92
CA TYR A 235 9.33 -18.04 -4.88
C TYR A 235 9.52 -16.51 -4.83
N LEU A 236 8.42 -15.74 -4.80
CA LEU A 236 8.50 -14.28 -4.70
C LEU A 236 9.03 -13.81 -3.34
N LYS A 237 8.74 -14.52 -2.24
CA LYS A 237 9.37 -14.24 -0.93
C LYS A 237 10.88 -14.44 -0.98
N GLN A 238 11.36 -15.53 -1.60
CA GLN A 238 12.80 -15.75 -1.79
C GLN A 238 13.43 -14.68 -2.67
N ALA A 239 12.73 -14.25 -3.73
CA ALA A 239 13.19 -13.17 -4.59
C ALA A 239 13.28 -11.83 -3.84
N ALA A 240 12.36 -11.55 -2.92
CA ALA A 240 12.39 -10.34 -2.10
C ALA A 240 13.56 -10.33 -1.10
N GLN A 241 14.03 -11.48 -0.65
CA GLN A 241 15.12 -11.59 0.32
C GLN A 241 16.51 -11.68 -0.34
N HIS A 242 16.61 -12.36 -1.47
CA HIS A 242 17.89 -12.76 -2.07
C HIS A 242 18.09 -12.23 -3.49
N GLY A 243 17.05 -11.64 -4.09
CA GLY A 243 17.05 -11.22 -5.49
C GLY A 243 16.47 -12.27 -6.43
N LEU A 244 15.91 -11.81 -7.55
CA LEU A 244 15.16 -12.64 -8.49
C LEU A 244 16.00 -13.77 -9.11
N MET A 245 17.28 -13.50 -9.43
CA MET A 245 18.18 -14.49 -10.01
C MET A 245 18.62 -15.57 -8.99
N GLU A 246 18.78 -15.21 -7.71
CA GLU A 246 19.10 -16.18 -6.69
C GLU A 246 17.88 -17.08 -6.36
N ALA A 247 16.68 -16.50 -6.34
CA ALA A 247 15.45 -17.30 -6.20
C ALA A 247 15.30 -18.31 -7.35
N LEU A 248 15.65 -17.92 -8.60
CA LEU A 248 15.64 -18.84 -9.74
C LEU A 248 16.53 -20.05 -9.50
N LYS A 249 17.69 -19.89 -8.89
CA LYS A 249 18.66 -20.97 -8.63
C LYS A 249 18.20 -21.98 -7.57
N LEU A 250 17.17 -21.65 -6.79
CA LEU A 250 16.55 -22.60 -5.85
C LEU A 250 15.73 -23.68 -6.55
N ASN A 251 15.33 -23.45 -7.79
CA ASN A 251 14.64 -24.45 -8.59
C ASN A 251 15.56 -25.58 -9.06
N SER A 252 14.96 -26.72 -9.44
CA SER A 252 15.70 -27.82 -10.06
C SER A 252 16.39 -27.40 -11.37
N LEU A 253 17.47 -28.06 -11.75
CA LEU A 253 18.19 -27.73 -13.00
C LEU A 253 17.29 -27.79 -14.24
N PRO A 254 16.38 -28.77 -14.42
CA PRO A 254 15.42 -28.75 -15.52
C PRO A 254 14.49 -27.54 -15.50
N ALA A 255 14.02 -27.10 -14.33
CA ALA A 255 13.18 -25.92 -14.19
C ALA A 255 13.95 -24.65 -14.53
N GLN A 256 15.16 -24.47 -14.02
CA GLN A 256 16.05 -23.35 -14.38
C GLN A 256 16.26 -23.30 -15.89
N TYR A 257 16.58 -24.41 -16.52
CA TYR A 257 16.75 -24.48 -17.97
C TYR A 257 15.45 -24.18 -18.70
N GLY A 258 14.31 -24.70 -18.21
CA GLY A 258 12.99 -24.46 -18.76
C GLY A 258 12.66 -22.96 -18.81
N ILE A 259 12.87 -22.26 -17.70
CA ILE A 259 12.62 -20.82 -17.57
C ILE A 259 13.55 -20.03 -18.51
N LEU A 260 14.86 -20.21 -18.36
CA LEU A 260 15.86 -19.41 -19.07
C LEU A 260 15.82 -19.62 -20.59
N SER A 261 15.69 -20.86 -21.06
CA SER A 261 15.68 -21.17 -22.49
C SER A 261 14.39 -20.75 -23.22
N ARG A 262 13.33 -20.38 -22.48
CA ARG A 262 12.07 -19.86 -23.04
C ARG A 262 11.87 -18.38 -22.80
N TYR A 263 12.72 -17.77 -21.99
CA TYR A 263 12.60 -16.36 -21.62
C TYR A 263 12.45 -15.42 -22.84
N GLU A 264 13.30 -15.60 -23.85
CA GLU A 264 13.28 -14.77 -25.05
C GLU A 264 12.01 -14.90 -25.92
N ARG A 265 11.22 -15.97 -25.72
CA ARG A 265 9.92 -16.11 -26.44
C ARG A 265 8.89 -15.09 -25.98
N PHE A 266 9.06 -14.56 -24.77
CA PHE A 266 8.17 -13.57 -24.15
C PHE A 266 8.76 -12.16 -24.17
N ASN A 267 9.90 -11.98 -24.84
CA ASN A 267 10.49 -10.66 -25.09
C ASN A 267 9.68 -9.93 -26.17
N ASP A 268 8.63 -9.24 -25.76
CA ASP A 268 7.70 -8.54 -26.64
C ASP A 268 7.89 -7.02 -26.50
N THR A 269 8.43 -6.40 -27.54
CA THR A 269 8.60 -4.93 -27.62
C THR A 269 7.29 -4.16 -27.48
N ARG A 270 6.14 -4.80 -27.74
CA ARG A 270 4.83 -4.21 -27.49
C ARG A 270 4.54 -4.07 -26.02
N LEU A 271 4.96 -5.03 -25.18
CA LEU A 271 4.81 -4.96 -23.74
C LEU A 271 5.57 -3.77 -23.15
N GLU A 272 6.84 -3.61 -23.55
CA GLU A 272 7.66 -2.49 -23.13
C GLU A 272 7.02 -1.14 -23.50
N ARG A 273 6.59 -0.97 -24.73
CA ARG A 273 5.90 0.24 -25.20
C ARG A 273 4.60 0.54 -24.43
N LEU A 274 3.84 -0.50 -24.07
CA LEU A 274 2.63 -0.33 -23.25
C LEU A 274 2.99 0.16 -21.84
N MET A 275 4.05 -0.37 -21.24
CA MET A 275 4.54 0.06 -19.94
C MET A 275 5.07 1.51 -19.97
N GLU A 276 5.83 1.87 -21.01
CA GLU A 276 6.30 3.26 -21.24
C GLU A 276 5.10 4.22 -21.36
N THR A 277 4.12 3.88 -22.20
CA THR A 277 2.91 4.68 -22.37
C THR A 277 2.15 4.84 -21.05
N THR A 278 2.03 3.77 -20.27
CA THR A 278 1.37 3.81 -18.95
C THR A 278 2.11 4.74 -18.00
N LEU A 279 3.45 4.69 -17.98
CA LEU A 279 4.26 5.57 -17.14
C LEU A 279 4.07 7.05 -17.54
N ASP A 280 4.06 7.34 -18.83
CA ASP A 280 3.84 8.71 -19.34
C ASP A 280 2.43 9.22 -18.98
N GLU A 281 1.40 8.36 -19.07
CA GLU A 281 0.03 8.70 -18.66
C GLU A 281 -0.09 8.96 -17.15
N ILE A 282 0.63 8.20 -16.32
CA ILE A 282 0.72 8.42 -14.87
C ILE A 282 1.34 9.79 -14.58
N ARG A 283 2.51 10.08 -15.16
CA ARG A 283 3.22 11.34 -15.02
C ARG A 283 2.41 12.55 -15.49
N GLY A 284 1.66 12.37 -16.55
CA GLY A 284 0.73 13.37 -17.06
C GLY A 284 -0.54 13.55 -16.24
N GLY A 285 -0.74 12.80 -15.14
CA GLY A 285 -1.92 12.89 -14.29
C GLY A 285 -3.21 12.35 -14.93
N LYS A 286 -3.11 11.58 -16.04
CA LYS A 286 -4.28 11.08 -16.76
C LYS A 286 -5.14 10.18 -15.88
N PHE A 287 -4.51 9.23 -15.18
CA PHE A 287 -5.22 8.35 -14.26
C PHE A 287 -5.85 9.12 -13.10
N ALA A 288 -5.15 10.09 -12.53
CA ALA A 288 -5.68 10.90 -11.43
C ALA A 288 -6.94 11.66 -11.84
N ALA A 289 -6.96 12.23 -13.05
CA ALA A 289 -8.13 12.88 -13.61
C ALA A 289 -9.27 11.89 -13.93
N GLU A 290 -8.95 10.69 -14.42
CA GLU A 290 -9.92 9.63 -14.68
C GLU A 290 -10.54 9.14 -13.37
N TRP A 291 -9.74 8.86 -12.35
CA TRP A 291 -10.20 8.39 -11.04
C TRP A 291 -11.07 9.41 -10.32
N SER A 292 -10.71 10.69 -10.39
CA SER A 292 -11.53 11.78 -9.83
C SER A 292 -12.93 11.82 -10.44
N LYS A 293 -13.06 11.60 -11.76
CA LYS A 293 -14.37 11.52 -12.44
C LYS A 293 -15.13 10.24 -12.04
N GLU A 294 -14.42 9.13 -11.93
CA GLU A 294 -15.00 7.83 -11.58
C GLU A 294 -15.57 7.84 -10.16
N SER A 295 -14.83 8.39 -9.20
CA SER A 295 -15.30 8.52 -7.82
C SER A 295 -16.51 9.47 -7.72
N ALA A 296 -16.47 10.61 -8.41
CA ALA A 296 -17.62 11.53 -8.49
C ALA A 296 -18.85 10.88 -9.18
N GLY A 297 -18.62 9.94 -10.12
CA GLY A 297 -19.64 9.13 -10.79
C GLY A 297 -20.12 7.91 -10.02
N ASN A 298 -19.78 7.81 -8.72
CA ASN A 298 -20.13 6.70 -7.86
C ASN A 298 -19.65 5.33 -8.40
N TYR A 299 -18.44 5.28 -8.94
CA TYR A 299 -17.73 4.05 -9.38
C TYR A 299 -18.49 3.22 -10.43
N ALA A 300 -19.19 3.87 -11.35
CA ALA A 300 -20.05 3.19 -12.32
C ALA A 300 -19.26 2.27 -13.25
N ARG A 301 -18.12 2.75 -13.76
CA ARG A 301 -17.24 1.98 -14.64
C ARG A 301 -16.52 0.86 -13.88
N LEU A 302 -16.01 1.13 -12.68
CA LEU A 302 -15.38 0.11 -11.84
C LEU A 302 -16.33 -1.05 -11.58
N ARG A 303 -17.58 -0.75 -11.18
CA ARG A 303 -18.61 -1.80 -10.98
C ARG A 303 -18.92 -2.58 -12.26
N GLN A 304 -18.88 -1.94 -13.41
CA GLN A 304 -19.05 -2.64 -14.68
C GLN A 304 -17.87 -3.56 -14.97
N LEU A 305 -16.64 -3.06 -14.82
CA LEU A 305 -15.41 -3.86 -15.04
C LEU A 305 -15.36 -5.09 -14.12
N LEU A 306 -15.75 -4.95 -12.85
CA LEU A 306 -15.86 -6.07 -11.93
C LEU A 306 -16.88 -7.10 -12.42
N ARG A 307 -18.13 -6.68 -12.70
CA ARG A 307 -19.16 -7.60 -13.22
C ARG A 307 -18.74 -8.32 -14.50
N ASP A 308 -18.04 -7.63 -15.42
CA ASP A 308 -17.59 -8.24 -16.67
C ASP A 308 -16.51 -9.31 -16.45
N ARG A 309 -15.71 -9.16 -15.37
CA ARG A 309 -14.70 -10.16 -14.98
C ARG A 309 -15.30 -11.31 -14.16
N GLU A 310 -16.19 -11.02 -13.24
CA GLU A 310 -16.88 -12.01 -12.41
C GLU A 310 -17.73 -13.01 -13.21
N ARG A 311 -18.14 -12.66 -14.42
CA ARG A 311 -18.92 -13.54 -15.32
C ARG A 311 -18.12 -14.67 -16.00
N MET A 312 -16.81 -14.74 -15.76
CA MET A 312 -16.00 -15.81 -16.34
C MET A 312 -16.23 -17.11 -15.56
N ASP A 313 -16.67 -18.16 -16.23
CA ASP A 313 -16.99 -19.49 -15.66
C ASP A 313 -15.84 -20.08 -14.82
N MET A 314 -14.60 -19.68 -15.09
CA MET A 314 -13.44 -20.16 -14.35
C MET A 314 -13.46 -19.79 -12.86
N TRP A 315 -14.15 -18.72 -12.46
CA TRP A 315 -14.22 -18.32 -11.05
C TRP A 315 -15.11 -19.25 -10.21
N GLU A 316 -16.15 -19.83 -10.81
CA GLU A 316 -16.93 -20.88 -10.15
C GLU A 316 -16.08 -22.12 -9.91
N LEU A 317 -15.25 -22.50 -10.89
CA LEU A 317 -14.34 -23.64 -10.77
C LEU A 317 -13.24 -23.37 -9.74
N GLU A 318 -12.71 -22.14 -9.68
CA GLU A 318 -11.76 -21.72 -8.65
C GLU A 318 -12.38 -21.81 -7.25
N GLN A 319 -13.59 -21.28 -7.07
CA GLN A 319 -14.28 -21.33 -5.77
C GLN A 319 -14.54 -22.78 -5.33
N GLN A 320 -14.98 -23.65 -6.24
CA GLN A 320 -15.15 -25.08 -5.95
C GLN A 320 -13.81 -25.72 -5.54
N THR A 321 -12.72 -25.33 -6.16
CA THR A 321 -11.36 -25.80 -5.78
C THR A 321 -10.99 -25.33 -4.38
N LEU A 322 -11.22 -24.06 -4.05
CA LEU A 322 -10.97 -23.51 -2.71
C LEU A 322 -11.79 -24.23 -1.65
N ASP A 323 -13.08 -24.47 -1.90
CA ASP A 323 -13.98 -25.20 -0.99
C ASP A 323 -13.51 -26.65 -0.75
N LEU A 324 -12.91 -27.26 -1.76
CA LEU A 324 -12.34 -28.62 -1.64
C LEU A 324 -11.03 -28.64 -0.84
N LEU A 325 -10.14 -27.67 -1.08
CA LEU A 325 -8.82 -27.60 -0.44
C LEU A 325 -8.88 -27.10 1.01
N TRP A 326 -9.80 -26.17 1.28
CA TRP A 326 -9.81 -25.41 2.53
C TRP A 326 -11.14 -25.55 3.30
N ARG A 327 -11.74 -26.75 3.31
CA ARG A 327 -13.05 -27.04 3.92
C ARG A 327 -13.26 -26.54 5.35
N ASP A 328 -12.18 -26.32 6.10
CA ASP A 328 -12.19 -25.92 7.52
C ASP A 328 -11.50 -24.57 7.77
N VAL A 329 -11.07 -23.87 6.75
CA VAL A 329 -10.43 -22.54 6.86
C VAL A 329 -11.41 -21.49 6.40
N ASN A 330 -11.98 -20.75 7.35
CA ASN A 330 -12.87 -19.63 7.04
C ASN A 330 -12.09 -18.55 6.27
N PRO A 331 -12.46 -18.20 5.03
CA PRO A 331 -11.77 -17.17 4.30
C PRO A 331 -12.16 -15.81 4.88
N LEU A 332 -11.14 -15.03 5.28
CA LEU A 332 -11.24 -13.59 5.49
C LEU A 332 -12.25 -13.12 6.54
N ASP A 333 -12.05 -13.47 7.81
CA ASP A 333 -12.53 -12.64 8.90
C ASP A 333 -11.70 -11.34 8.91
N GLU A 334 -12.17 -10.36 8.19
CA GLU A 334 -11.65 -8.99 8.18
C GLU A 334 -12.16 -8.14 9.36
#